data_0c8a45a25d81b982dca68d479f824b2a
#
_entry.id   0c8a45a25d81b982dca68d479f824b2a
#
_cell.length_a   1.000
_cell.length_b   1.000
_cell.length_c   1.000
_cell.angle_alpha   90.00
_cell.angle_beta   90.00
_cell.angle_gamma   90.00
#
_symmetry.space_group_name_H-M   'P 1'
#
loop_
_entity.id
_entity.type
_entity.pdbx_description
1 polymer ?
#
loop_
_entity_poly.entity_id
_entity_poly.type
_entity_poly.pdbx_seq_one_letter_code
_entity_poly.pdbx_strand_id
1 'polypeptide(L)'
;MGEIDAGGSFRRIMNYFLDTNIILILFFNRDNELEPTILSILRDNRNSFFASTVSLLEIAQLYRRRKFKDIDYKVFDTGDKLIDLILSRLEEIEVLPFERREARIASRLTFVPNHKDPNDLAIMAHAISEQMPIISCDDKFPEYISQGIIVLYNKRSTK
;
A
#
# COMPACT_ATOMS: atom_id res chain seq x y z
N MET A 1 -12.67 -17.17 1.52
CA MET A 1 -14.13 -17.36 1.43
C MET A 1 -14.68 -16.55 0.27
N GLY A 2 -15.76 -16.96 -0.37
CA GLY A 2 -16.30 -16.27 -1.53
C GLY A 2 -17.80 -16.06 -1.44
N GLU A 3 -18.29 -15.18 -2.33
CA GLU A 3 -19.71 -14.89 -2.49
C GLU A 3 -20.18 -15.29 -3.88
N ILE A 4 -21.49 -15.53 -4.00
CA ILE A 4 -22.12 -15.71 -5.32
C ILE A 4 -22.66 -14.35 -5.74
N ASP A 5 -22.29 -13.89 -6.93
CA ASP A 5 -22.81 -12.64 -7.47
C ASP A 5 -24.25 -12.79 -7.98
N ALA A 6 -24.86 -11.70 -8.42
CA ALA A 6 -26.25 -11.69 -8.90
C ALA A 6 -26.46 -12.59 -10.13
N GLY A 7 -25.41 -12.96 -10.86
CA GLY A 7 -25.46 -13.87 -12.00
C GLY A 7 -25.23 -15.32 -11.64
N GLY A 8 -25.06 -15.63 -10.35
CA GLY A 8 -24.79 -16.99 -9.88
C GLY A 8 -23.32 -17.42 -9.97
N SER A 9 -22.41 -16.53 -10.32
CA SER A 9 -20.98 -16.82 -10.37
C SER A 9 -20.37 -16.74 -8.98
N PHE A 10 -19.47 -17.69 -8.67
CA PHE A 10 -18.72 -17.65 -7.41
C PHE A 10 -17.68 -16.52 -7.47
N ARG A 11 -17.74 -15.63 -6.49
CA ARG A 11 -16.83 -14.50 -6.42
C ARG A 11 -16.04 -14.54 -5.12
N ARG A 12 -14.71 -14.53 -5.25
CA ARG A 12 -13.81 -14.62 -4.11
C ARG A 12 -13.61 -13.25 -3.49
N ILE A 13 -13.88 -13.12 -2.17
CA ILE A 13 -13.51 -11.96 -1.37
C ILE A 13 -12.03 -12.06 -1.06
N MET A 14 -11.31 -10.97 -1.29
CA MET A 14 -9.86 -10.92 -1.09
C MET A 14 -9.48 -9.82 -0.11
N ASN A 15 -8.41 -10.09 0.64
CA ASN A 15 -7.72 -9.10 1.46
C ASN A 15 -6.45 -8.67 0.72
N TYR A 16 -6.24 -7.36 0.62
CA TYR A 16 -5.09 -6.80 -0.07
C TYR A 16 -4.32 -5.88 0.86
N PHE A 17 -2.99 -5.98 0.79
CA PHE A 17 -2.09 -5.05 1.44
C PHE A 17 -1.74 -3.93 0.48
N LEU A 18 -1.68 -2.69 0.96
CA LEU A 18 -1.41 -1.53 0.11
C LEU A 18 -0.05 -0.94 0.44
N ASP A 19 0.78 -0.74 -0.58
CA ASP A 19 2.00 0.04 -0.47
C ASP A 19 1.67 1.52 -0.30
N THR A 20 2.60 2.28 0.23
CA THR A 20 2.43 3.71 0.51
C THR A 20 2.01 4.50 -0.72
N ASN A 21 2.58 4.19 -1.89
CA ASN A 21 2.24 4.90 -3.13
C ASN A 21 0.77 4.73 -3.52
N ILE A 22 0.18 3.56 -3.28
CA ILE A 22 -1.24 3.32 -3.54
C ILE A 22 -2.12 4.15 -2.59
N ILE A 23 -1.75 4.20 -1.31
CA ILE A 23 -2.45 5.02 -0.32
C ILE A 23 -2.49 6.48 -0.77
N LEU A 24 -1.35 6.99 -1.22
CA LEU A 24 -1.22 8.39 -1.66
C LEU A 24 -2.01 8.66 -2.95
N ILE A 25 -2.02 7.72 -3.89
CA ILE A 25 -2.85 7.83 -5.10
C ILE A 25 -4.33 7.95 -4.72
N LEU A 26 -4.80 7.12 -3.79
CA LEU A 26 -6.19 7.16 -3.34
C LEU A 26 -6.49 8.47 -2.61
N PHE A 27 -5.60 8.90 -1.71
CA PHE A 27 -5.79 10.13 -0.94
C PHE A 27 -5.86 11.37 -1.82
N PHE A 28 -4.99 11.47 -2.84
CA PHE A 28 -4.93 12.60 -3.75
C PHE A 28 -5.87 12.47 -4.95
N ASN A 29 -6.72 11.43 -5.00
CA ASN A 29 -7.67 11.17 -6.08
C ASN A 29 -6.99 11.10 -7.46
N ARG A 30 -5.85 10.43 -7.53
CA ARG A 30 -5.09 10.26 -8.78
C ARG A 30 -5.44 8.95 -9.49
N ASP A 31 -6.72 8.64 -9.61
CA ASP A 31 -7.20 7.37 -10.16
C ASP A 31 -6.69 7.11 -11.58
N ASN A 32 -6.38 8.17 -12.34
CA ASN A 32 -5.80 8.06 -13.67
C ASN A 32 -4.39 7.47 -13.69
N GLU A 33 -3.73 7.36 -12.53
CA GLU A 33 -2.44 6.69 -12.39
C GLU A 33 -2.58 5.19 -12.16
N LEU A 34 -3.81 4.70 -12.00
CA LEU A 34 -4.08 3.29 -11.74
C LEU A 34 -4.53 2.57 -13.01
N GLU A 35 -4.03 1.34 -13.18
CA GLU A 35 -4.50 0.47 -14.25
C GLU A 35 -5.95 0.05 -13.98
N PRO A 36 -6.77 -0.18 -15.04
CA PRO A 36 -8.19 -0.51 -14.86
C PRO A 36 -8.44 -1.71 -13.95
N THR A 37 -7.62 -2.74 -14.03
CA THR A 37 -7.75 -3.93 -13.17
C THR A 37 -7.51 -3.60 -11.70
N ILE A 38 -6.50 -2.79 -11.41
CA ILE A 38 -6.18 -2.36 -10.05
C ILE A 38 -7.29 -1.45 -9.51
N LEU A 39 -7.73 -0.50 -10.31
CA LEU A 39 -8.82 0.40 -9.93
C LEU A 39 -10.10 -0.37 -9.62
N SER A 40 -10.41 -1.39 -10.41
CA SER A 40 -11.56 -2.24 -10.19
C SER A 40 -11.48 -2.97 -8.85
N ILE A 41 -10.30 -3.48 -8.48
CA ILE A 41 -10.07 -4.13 -7.17
C ILE A 41 -10.29 -3.13 -6.05
N LEU A 42 -9.72 -1.93 -6.16
CA LEU A 42 -9.78 -0.91 -5.11
C LEU A 42 -11.18 -0.35 -4.92
N ARG A 43 -12.00 -0.34 -5.96
CA ARG A 43 -13.40 0.12 -5.92
C ARG A 43 -14.39 -0.96 -5.50
N ASP A 44 -13.98 -2.22 -5.45
CA ASP A 44 -14.85 -3.31 -5.05
C ASP A 44 -14.95 -3.33 -3.51
N ASN A 45 -16.08 -2.88 -2.98
CA ASN A 45 -16.31 -2.77 -1.53
C ASN A 45 -16.42 -4.12 -0.80
N ARG A 46 -16.40 -5.22 -1.53
CA ARG A 46 -16.35 -6.57 -0.93
C ARG A 46 -14.93 -6.96 -0.56
N ASN A 47 -13.92 -6.33 -1.17
CA ASN A 47 -12.53 -6.53 -0.81
C ASN A 47 -12.20 -5.73 0.46
N SER A 48 -11.25 -6.24 1.23
CA SER A 48 -10.73 -5.55 2.42
C SER A 48 -9.30 -5.10 2.15
N PHE A 49 -8.96 -3.92 2.67
CA PHE A 49 -7.66 -3.29 2.40
C PHE A 49 -6.95 -2.98 3.70
N PHE A 50 -5.65 -3.26 3.71
CA PHE A 50 -4.80 -3.13 4.89
C PHE A 50 -3.51 -2.42 4.51
N ALA A 51 -2.90 -1.76 5.48
CA ALA A 51 -1.62 -1.10 5.30
C ALA A 51 -0.79 -1.25 6.57
N SER A 52 0.50 -0.98 6.47
CA SER A 52 1.42 -1.02 7.59
C SER A 52 1.55 0.35 8.25
N THR A 53 1.80 0.38 9.56
CA THR A 53 2.26 1.59 10.24
C THR A 53 3.57 2.12 9.65
N VAL A 54 4.36 1.27 8.97
CA VAL A 54 5.56 1.71 8.23
C VAL A 54 5.18 2.71 7.13
N SER A 55 4.02 2.57 6.50
CA SER A 55 3.54 3.56 5.52
C SER A 55 3.31 4.92 6.15
N LEU A 56 2.83 4.96 7.38
CA LEU A 56 2.67 6.23 8.12
C LEU A 56 4.02 6.88 8.39
N LEU A 57 5.03 6.07 8.72
CA LEU A 57 6.39 6.55 8.89
C LEU A 57 6.95 7.13 7.59
N GLU A 58 6.72 6.44 6.46
CA GLU A 58 7.14 6.96 5.15
C GLU A 58 6.46 8.29 4.82
N ILE A 59 5.18 8.41 5.11
CA ILE A 59 4.43 9.66 4.90
C ILE A 59 5.04 10.78 5.76
N ALA A 60 5.38 10.48 7.01
CA ALA A 60 6.06 11.44 7.89
C ALA A 60 7.42 11.87 7.32
N GLN A 61 8.17 10.94 6.75
CA GLN A 61 9.46 11.23 6.11
C GLN A 61 9.30 12.10 4.87
N LEU A 62 8.31 11.78 4.03
CA LEU A 62 7.99 12.58 2.84
C LEU A 62 7.56 14.00 3.23
N TYR A 63 6.73 14.12 4.26
CA TYR A 63 6.33 15.42 4.78
C TYR A 63 7.54 16.24 5.25
N ARG A 64 8.43 15.64 6.01
CA ARG A 64 9.63 16.31 6.53
C ARG A 64 10.53 16.83 5.42
N ARG A 65 10.61 16.09 4.31
CA ARG A 65 11.40 16.47 3.14
C ARG A 65 10.63 17.38 2.18
N ARG A 66 9.39 17.77 2.51
CA ARG A 66 8.49 18.58 1.69
C ARG A 66 8.32 18.04 0.29
N LYS A 67 8.08 16.72 0.19
CA LYS A 67 7.91 16.03 -1.10
C LYS A 67 6.50 16.10 -1.65
N PHE A 68 5.52 16.54 -0.85
CA PHE A 68 4.13 16.66 -1.32
C PHE A 68 3.94 18.00 -2.02
N LYS A 69 3.55 17.95 -3.29
CA LYS A 69 3.27 19.15 -4.10
C LYS A 69 1.82 19.62 -3.98
N ASP A 70 0.92 18.72 -3.58
CA ASP A 70 -0.52 18.96 -3.61
C ASP A 70 -1.09 19.33 -2.24
N ILE A 71 -0.26 19.64 -1.27
CA ILE A 71 -0.71 20.09 0.05
C ILE A 71 -0.21 21.52 0.34
N ASP A 72 -0.98 22.23 1.13
CA ASP A 72 -0.57 23.53 1.66
C ASP A 72 0.07 23.31 3.04
N TYR A 73 1.38 23.53 3.12
CA TYR A 73 2.14 23.37 4.36
C TYR A 73 1.80 24.40 5.42
N LYS A 74 1.04 25.45 5.08
CA LYS A 74 0.51 26.40 6.06
C LYS A 74 -0.72 25.83 6.77
N VAL A 75 -1.50 25.01 6.04
CA VAL A 75 -2.67 24.30 6.61
C VAL A 75 -2.21 23.07 7.36
N PHE A 76 -1.34 22.26 6.71
CA PHE A 76 -0.71 21.09 7.32
C PHE A 76 0.65 21.49 7.87
N ASP A 77 0.63 22.26 8.96
CA ASP A 77 1.87 22.77 9.57
C ASP A 77 2.64 21.72 10.37
N THR A 78 2.04 20.54 10.58
CA THR A 78 2.70 19.36 11.15
C THR A 78 2.34 18.12 10.37
N GLY A 79 3.25 17.12 10.37
CA GLY A 79 3.04 15.86 9.65
C GLY A 79 1.88 15.04 10.21
N ASP A 80 1.64 15.10 11.51
CA ASP A 80 0.54 14.38 12.14
C ASP A 80 -0.82 14.87 11.66
N LYS A 81 -0.99 16.17 11.37
CA LYS A 81 -2.23 16.68 10.77
C LYS A 81 -2.52 16.05 9.41
N LEU A 82 -1.49 15.89 8.60
CA LEU A 82 -1.63 15.22 7.30
C LEU A 82 -1.99 13.75 7.49
N ILE A 83 -1.29 13.05 8.38
CA ILE A 83 -1.55 11.63 8.66
C ILE A 83 -2.99 11.45 9.16
N ASP A 84 -3.43 12.30 10.09
CA ASP A 84 -4.79 12.22 10.63
C ASP A 84 -5.84 12.42 9.54
N LEU A 85 -5.61 13.34 8.60
CA LEU A 85 -6.53 13.54 7.50
C LEU A 85 -6.56 12.34 6.55
N ILE A 86 -5.40 11.76 6.24
CA ILE A 86 -5.32 10.55 5.40
C ILE A 86 -6.12 9.42 6.05
N LEU A 87 -5.92 9.17 7.33
CA LEU A 87 -6.61 8.12 8.05
C LEU A 87 -8.13 8.36 8.11
N SER A 88 -8.56 9.61 8.27
CA SER A 88 -9.99 9.92 8.33
C SER A 88 -10.68 9.79 6.97
N ARG A 89 -9.98 10.10 5.88
CA ARG A 89 -10.53 9.98 4.53
C ARG A 89 -10.52 8.55 3.99
N LEU A 90 -9.53 7.76 4.40
CA LEU A 90 -9.36 6.38 3.93
C LEU A 90 -9.67 5.39 5.07
N GLU A 91 -10.78 5.60 5.76
CA GLU A 91 -11.18 4.79 6.91
C GLU A 91 -11.45 3.33 6.56
N GLU A 92 -11.67 3.02 5.28
CA GLU A 92 -11.83 1.65 4.81
C GLU A 92 -10.50 0.88 4.77
N ILE A 93 -9.36 1.56 4.92
CA ILE A 93 -8.05 0.91 5.00
C ILE A 93 -7.71 0.70 6.49
N GLU A 94 -7.55 -0.55 6.88
CA GLU A 94 -7.12 -0.86 8.24
C GLU A 94 -5.60 -0.83 8.32
N VAL A 95 -5.06 0.02 9.20
CA VAL A 95 -3.61 0.14 9.39
C VAL A 95 -3.18 -0.80 10.51
N LEU A 96 -2.29 -1.73 10.18
CA LEU A 96 -1.82 -2.76 11.09
C LEU A 96 -0.45 -2.39 11.67
N PRO A 97 -0.22 -2.68 12.94
CA PRO A 97 1.08 -2.38 13.56
C PRO A 97 2.18 -3.30 13.05
N PHE A 98 3.31 -2.71 12.69
CA PHE A 98 4.53 -3.45 12.37
C PHE A 98 5.22 -3.82 13.68
N GLU A 99 5.33 -5.12 13.95
CA GLU A 99 5.79 -5.63 15.22
C GLU A 99 6.99 -6.57 15.05
N ARG A 100 7.35 -7.25 16.13
CA ARG A 100 8.51 -8.16 16.16
C ARG A 100 8.42 -9.25 15.09
N ARG A 101 7.23 -9.81 14.87
CA ARG A 101 7.00 -10.86 13.87
C ARG A 101 7.41 -10.39 12.48
N GLU A 102 6.96 -9.20 12.11
CA GLU A 102 7.25 -8.57 10.83
C GLU A 102 8.72 -8.21 10.68
N ALA A 103 9.34 -7.73 11.76
CA ALA A 103 10.77 -7.41 11.78
C ALA A 103 11.61 -8.65 11.52
N ARG A 104 11.22 -9.80 12.08
CA ARG A 104 11.93 -11.07 11.85
C ARG A 104 11.85 -11.50 10.39
N ILE A 105 10.69 -11.33 9.76
CA ILE A 105 10.53 -11.65 8.33
C ILE A 105 11.39 -10.70 7.51
N ALA A 106 11.36 -9.40 7.80
CA ALA A 106 12.15 -8.41 7.08
C ALA A 106 13.65 -8.74 7.14
N SER A 107 14.13 -9.27 8.28
CA SER A 107 15.54 -9.63 8.43
C SER A 107 15.98 -10.79 7.53
N ARG A 108 15.04 -11.58 7.03
CA ARG A 108 15.31 -12.71 6.12
C ARG A 108 15.22 -12.33 4.65
N LEU A 109 14.65 -11.19 4.34
CA LEU A 109 14.56 -10.70 2.96
C LEU A 109 15.92 -10.14 2.55
N THR A 110 16.30 -10.39 1.30
CA THR A 110 17.56 -9.90 0.74
C THR A 110 17.24 -8.86 -0.34
N PHE A 111 17.90 -7.70 -0.26
CA PHE A 111 17.73 -6.68 -1.29
C PHE A 111 18.10 -7.23 -2.68
N VAL A 112 17.22 -7.00 -3.65
CA VAL A 112 17.54 -7.25 -5.05
C VAL A 112 18.51 -6.16 -5.55
N PRO A 113 19.23 -6.39 -6.67
CA PRO A 113 20.17 -5.39 -7.20
C PRO A 113 19.49 -4.04 -7.43
N ASN A 114 20.18 -2.97 -7.09
CA ASN A 114 19.72 -1.57 -7.25
C ASN A 114 18.51 -1.20 -6.40
N HIS A 115 18.28 -1.90 -5.30
CA HIS A 115 17.23 -1.59 -4.35
C HIS A 115 17.84 -1.48 -2.95
N LYS A 116 17.54 -0.40 -2.22
CA LYS A 116 18.16 -0.12 -0.92
C LYS A 116 17.19 0.42 0.13
N ASP A 117 15.90 0.55 -0.20
CA ASP A 117 14.95 1.17 0.71
C ASP A 117 14.49 0.17 1.78
N PRO A 118 14.91 0.36 3.06
CA PRO A 118 14.51 -0.56 4.13
C PRO A 118 13.02 -0.51 4.44
N ASN A 119 12.34 0.61 4.17
CA ASN A 119 10.90 0.70 4.35
C ASN A 119 10.16 -0.24 3.41
N ASP A 120 10.65 -0.38 2.17
CA ASP A 120 10.06 -1.30 1.21
C ASP A 120 10.17 -2.75 1.68
N LEU A 121 11.33 -3.16 2.21
CA LEU A 121 11.47 -4.49 2.79
C LEU A 121 10.52 -4.71 3.97
N ALA A 122 10.37 -3.70 4.81
CA ALA A 122 9.47 -3.77 5.96
C ALA A 122 8.01 -3.95 5.52
N ILE A 123 7.58 -3.19 4.52
CA ILE A 123 6.21 -3.29 4.01
C ILE A 123 5.95 -4.65 3.36
N MET A 124 6.91 -5.14 2.55
CA MET A 124 6.81 -6.48 1.97
C MET A 124 6.75 -7.56 3.04
N ALA A 125 7.59 -7.47 4.06
CA ALA A 125 7.60 -8.40 5.18
C ALA A 125 6.24 -8.41 5.90
N HIS A 126 5.62 -7.24 6.04
CA HIS A 126 4.31 -7.11 6.68
C HIS A 126 3.23 -7.81 5.85
N ALA A 127 3.23 -7.61 4.53
CA ALA A 127 2.28 -8.29 3.64
C ALA A 127 2.48 -9.81 3.69
N ILE A 128 3.73 -10.30 3.72
CA ILE A 128 4.04 -11.72 3.85
C ILE A 128 3.51 -12.25 5.18
N SER A 129 3.74 -11.54 6.28
CA SER A 129 3.29 -11.92 7.61
C SER A 129 1.76 -12.09 7.67
N GLU A 130 1.04 -11.20 7.02
CA GLU A 130 -0.42 -11.23 6.96
C GLU A 130 -0.96 -12.17 5.88
N GLN A 131 -0.09 -12.75 5.06
CA GLN A 131 -0.46 -13.65 3.96
C GLN A 131 -1.40 -12.96 2.95
N MET A 132 -1.11 -11.70 2.66
CA MET A 132 -1.90 -10.90 1.73
C MET A 132 -1.06 -10.52 0.51
N PRO A 133 -1.66 -10.53 -0.70
CA PRO A 133 -1.01 -9.91 -1.84
C PRO A 133 -0.91 -8.41 -1.62
N ILE A 134 0.18 -7.82 -2.09
CA ILE A 134 0.40 -6.38 -1.99
C ILE A 134 0.20 -5.71 -3.34
N ILE A 135 -0.48 -4.57 -3.32
CA ILE A 135 -0.63 -3.71 -4.50
C ILE A 135 0.40 -2.59 -4.38
N SER A 136 1.24 -2.43 -5.39
CA SER A 136 2.32 -1.44 -5.40
C SER A 136 2.58 -0.91 -6.80
N CYS A 137 3.04 0.34 -6.87
CA CYS A 137 3.54 0.95 -8.11
C CYS A 137 5.05 0.81 -8.27
N ASP A 138 5.73 0.20 -7.32
CA ASP A 138 7.19 0.07 -7.34
C ASP A 138 7.57 -1.13 -8.20
N ASP A 139 8.33 -0.88 -9.28
CA ASP A 139 8.77 -1.91 -10.21
C ASP A 139 9.80 -2.88 -9.61
N LYS A 140 10.33 -2.59 -8.44
CA LYS A 140 11.22 -3.49 -7.72
C LYS A 140 10.46 -4.60 -6.98
N PHE A 141 9.22 -4.36 -6.58
CA PHE A 141 8.45 -5.34 -5.82
C PHE A 141 8.29 -6.69 -6.53
N PRO A 142 7.99 -6.75 -7.84
CA PRO A 142 7.91 -8.04 -8.54
C PRO A 142 9.20 -8.85 -8.49
N GLU A 143 10.36 -8.22 -8.32
CA GLU A 143 11.65 -8.93 -8.22
C GLU A 143 11.80 -9.72 -6.92
N TYR A 144 10.90 -9.54 -5.95
CA TYR A 144 10.90 -10.25 -4.67
C TYR A 144 9.96 -11.46 -4.63
N ILE A 145 9.30 -11.79 -5.74
CA ILE A 145 8.32 -12.89 -5.78
C ILE A 145 8.94 -14.21 -5.33
N SER A 146 10.20 -14.47 -5.69
CA SER A 146 10.92 -15.67 -5.26
C SER A 146 11.16 -15.71 -3.75
N GLN A 147 11.04 -14.58 -3.06
CA GLN A 147 11.23 -14.49 -1.62
C GLN A 147 9.91 -14.60 -0.84
N GLY A 148 8.81 -14.87 -1.51
CA GLY A 148 7.55 -15.23 -0.85
C GLY A 148 6.46 -14.18 -0.89
N ILE A 149 6.66 -13.05 -1.56
CA ILE A 149 5.63 -12.04 -1.70
C ILE A 149 4.77 -12.29 -2.94
N ILE A 150 3.49 -11.97 -2.84
CA ILE A 150 2.58 -11.92 -4.00
C ILE A 150 2.33 -10.46 -4.31
N VAL A 151 2.66 -10.04 -5.53
CA VAL A 151 2.60 -8.62 -5.93
C VAL A 151 1.59 -8.44 -7.06
N LEU A 152 0.69 -7.47 -6.88
CA LEU A 152 -0.09 -6.90 -7.96
C LEU A 152 0.56 -5.55 -8.30
N TYR A 153 1.32 -5.55 -9.37
CA TYR A 153 2.07 -4.38 -9.80
C TYR A 153 1.18 -3.45 -10.63
N ASN A 154 1.13 -2.17 -10.23
CA ASN A 154 0.46 -1.13 -10.99
C ASN A 154 1.50 -0.27 -11.70
N LYS A 155 1.52 -0.33 -13.02
CA LYS A 155 2.38 0.56 -13.80
C LYS A 155 1.71 1.92 -13.87
N ARG A 156 2.32 2.94 -13.24
CA ARG A 156 1.78 4.29 -13.23
C ARG A 156 1.69 4.87 -14.62
N SER A 157 0.56 5.53 -14.90
CA SER A 157 0.44 6.38 -16.06
C SER A 157 1.13 7.71 -15.79
N THR A 158 1.93 8.19 -16.76
CA THR A 158 2.71 9.45 -16.64
C THR A 158 2.06 10.61 -17.39
N LYS A 159 0.76 10.62 -17.48
CA LYS A 159 0.06 11.73 -18.14
C LYS A 159 0.09 13.00 -17.31
#